data_85fbc068f41435e8a3392a1aedeafa74
#
_entry.id   85fbc068f41435e8a3392a1aedeafa74
#
_cell.length_a   1.000
_cell.length_b   1.000
_cell.length_c   1.000
_cell.angle_alpha   90.00
_cell.angle_beta   90.00
_cell.angle_gamma   90.00
#
_symmetry.space_group_name_H-M   'P 1'
#
loop_
_entity.id
_entity.type
_entity.pdbx_description
1 polymer ?
#
loop_
_entity_poly.entity_id
_entity_poly.type
_entity_poly.pdbx_seq_one_letter_code
_entity_poly.pdbx_strand_id
1 'polypeptide(L)'
;MSDIPVGAQVPPSRAKLTEVPNKPLITTKVTDSAFEQVLPFSTDLELRDRYINFFGGLRLGKLLEDLDLIAGEVAYKHTEGWERGMTIVTAACDRIDLLGELRSDRDLQLLSSINWVGRSSLEVGVRISSKEGKSWVRVARAYFIM
;
A
#
# COMPACT_ATOMS: atom_id res chain seq x y z
N MET A 1 1.43 18.77 -2.77
CA MET A 1 1.94 18.24 -1.51
C MET A 1 1.22 16.91 -1.30
N SER A 2 1.90 15.79 -1.46
CA SER A 2 1.31 14.46 -1.26
C SER A 2 1.16 14.24 0.24
N ASP A 3 -0.08 14.12 0.69
CA ASP A 3 -0.35 13.74 2.08
C ASP A 3 0.03 12.27 2.23
N ILE A 4 1.14 12.03 2.92
CA ILE A 4 1.56 10.66 3.29
C ILE A 4 0.48 10.08 4.19
N PRO A 5 -0.01 8.84 3.96
CA PRO A 5 -0.97 8.19 4.85
C PRO A 5 -0.48 8.25 6.29
N VAL A 6 -1.38 8.53 7.23
CA VAL A 6 -1.05 8.55 8.66
C VAL A 6 -0.51 7.19 9.06
N GLY A 7 0.79 7.10 9.37
CA GLY A 7 1.48 5.86 9.74
C GLY A 7 2.54 5.35 8.76
N ALA A 8 2.64 5.91 7.55
CA ALA A 8 3.72 5.55 6.64
C ALA A 8 5.06 6.13 7.14
N GLN A 9 6.06 5.28 7.32
CA GLN A 9 7.42 5.71 7.70
C GLN A 9 8.15 6.27 6.48
N VAL A 10 8.74 7.47 6.63
CA VAL A 10 9.58 8.08 5.59
C VAL A 10 10.93 7.38 5.54
N PRO A 11 11.43 6.98 4.35
CA PRO A 11 12.75 6.36 4.23
C PRO A 11 13.87 7.23 4.83
N PRO A 12 14.89 6.62 5.46
CA PRO A 12 16.04 7.35 5.97
C PRO A 12 16.75 8.09 4.84
N SER A 13 17.26 9.28 5.12
CA SER A 13 17.98 10.07 4.13
C SER A 13 19.18 9.30 3.57
N ARG A 14 19.48 9.49 2.29
CA ARG A 14 20.54 8.82 1.53
C ARG A 14 21.92 8.82 2.20
N ALA A 15 22.18 9.77 3.11
CA ALA A 15 23.45 9.92 3.83
C ALA A 15 23.74 8.80 4.86
N LYS A 16 22.74 7.97 5.21
CA LYS A 16 22.89 6.84 6.16
C LYS A 16 23.01 5.46 5.50
N LEU A 17 23.05 5.41 4.15
CA LEU A 17 23.04 4.14 3.38
C LEU A 17 24.44 3.53 3.15
N THR A 18 25.49 4.03 3.79
CA THR A 18 26.87 3.63 3.48
C THR A 18 27.36 2.33 4.11
N GLU A 19 26.62 1.80 5.08
CA GLU A 19 26.95 0.49 5.69
C GLU A 19 25.68 -0.35 5.81
N VAL A 20 25.52 -1.34 4.92
CA VAL A 20 24.48 -2.36 5.07
C VAL A 20 24.86 -3.23 6.26
N PRO A 21 24.11 -3.23 7.35
CA PRO A 21 24.42 -4.08 8.49
C PRO A 21 24.44 -5.54 8.04
N ASN A 22 25.54 -6.25 8.32
CA ASN A 22 25.65 -7.69 8.07
C ASN A 22 24.82 -8.47 9.12
N LYS A 23 23.51 -8.26 9.09
CA LYS A 23 22.56 -8.96 9.97
C LYS A 23 22.29 -10.36 9.39
N PRO A 24 22.14 -11.39 10.25
CA PRO A 24 21.75 -12.72 9.80
C PRO A 24 20.39 -12.67 9.09
N LEU A 25 20.18 -13.57 8.14
CA LEU A 25 18.87 -13.73 7.50
C LEU A 25 17.86 -14.19 8.54
N ILE A 26 16.70 -13.57 8.52
CA ILE A 26 15.57 -13.94 9.37
C ILE A 26 14.41 -14.46 8.50
N THR A 27 13.55 -15.25 9.12
CA THR A 27 12.31 -15.68 8.49
C THR A 27 11.18 -14.80 9.00
N THR A 28 10.60 -13.99 8.11
CA THR A 28 9.44 -13.16 8.40
C THR A 28 8.17 -13.84 7.85
N LYS A 29 7.13 -13.96 8.67
CA LYS A 29 5.84 -14.45 8.18
C LYS A 29 5.12 -13.35 7.43
N VAL A 30 4.33 -13.72 6.42
CA VAL A 30 3.51 -12.79 5.64
C VAL A 30 2.57 -11.98 6.54
N THR A 31 2.01 -12.63 7.58
CA THR A 31 1.14 -11.97 8.57
C THR A 31 1.82 -10.89 9.38
N ASP A 32 3.13 -10.98 9.61
CA ASP A 32 3.88 -10.04 10.46
C ASP A 32 4.12 -8.70 9.73
N SER A 33 4.10 -8.73 8.40
CA SER A 33 4.27 -7.55 7.53
C SER A 33 2.96 -7.05 6.92
N ALA A 34 1.85 -7.78 7.07
CA ALA A 34 0.56 -7.37 6.54
C ALA A 34 0.15 -5.98 7.07
N PHE A 35 -0.54 -5.23 6.21
CA PHE A 35 -0.99 -3.87 6.51
C PHE A 35 -2.47 -3.72 6.15
N GLU A 36 -3.21 -3.04 7.02
CA GLU A 36 -4.61 -2.70 6.82
C GLU A 36 -4.82 -1.21 7.02
N GLN A 37 -5.56 -0.60 6.11
CA GLN A 37 -6.02 0.78 6.23
C GLN A 37 -7.47 0.88 5.80
N VAL A 38 -8.25 1.71 6.50
CA VAL A 38 -9.59 2.08 6.10
C VAL A 38 -9.60 3.55 5.70
N LEU A 39 -10.19 3.86 4.55
CA LEU A 39 -10.50 5.21 4.09
C LEU A 39 -11.98 5.46 4.35
N PRO A 40 -12.35 6.20 5.41
CA PRO A 40 -13.74 6.35 5.88
C PRO A 40 -14.49 7.43 5.09
N PHE A 41 -14.62 7.26 3.77
CA PHE A 41 -15.24 8.25 2.89
C PHE A 41 -16.70 8.57 3.21
N SER A 42 -17.41 7.67 3.89
CA SER A 42 -18.81 7.90 4.28
C SER A 42 -18.94 8.88 5.42
N THR A 43 -17.91 9.07 6.25
CA THR A 43 -17.94 9.91 7.45
C THR A 43 -16.95 11.06 7.42
N ASP A 44 -15.79 10.88 6.75
CA ASP A 44 -14.76 11.91 6.58
C ASP A 44 -14.87 12.54 5.19
N LEU A 45 -15.68 13.61 5.11
CA LEU A 45 -15.93 14.30 3.85
C LEU A 45 -14.69 15.07 3.35
N GLU A 46 -13.87 15.59 4.26
CA GLU A 46 -12.63 16.28 3.89
C GLU A 46 -11.63 15.32 3.26
N LEU A 47 -11.45 14.15 3.85
CA LEU A 47 -10.65 13.09 3.25
C LEU A 47 -11.21 12.68 1.90
N ARG A 48 -12.53 12.45 1.81
CA ARG A 48 -13.20 12.05 0.57
C ARG A 48 -12.95 13.04 -0.56
N ASP A 49 -13.03 14.35 -0.28
CA ASP A 49 -12.87 15.41 -1.29
C ASP A 49 -11.47 15.38 -1.96
N ARG A 50 -10.45 14.87 -1.29
CA ARG A 50 -9.11 14.66 -1.86
C ARG A 50 -9.08 13.56 -2.92
N TYR A 51 -10.06 12.63 -2.89
CA TYR A 51 -10.15 11.47 -3.77
C TYR A 51 -11.23 11.61 -4.84
N ILE A 52 -11.97 12.71 -4.89
CA ILE A 52 -13.02 12.94 -5.87
C ILE A 52 -12.47 13.73 -7.06
N ASN A 53 -12.84 13.31 -8.28
CA ASN A 53 -12.60 14.06 -9.50
C ASN A 53 -13.72 15.08 -9.74
N PHE A 54 -13.54 15.89 -10.78
CA PHE A 54 -14.53 16.91 -11.17
C PHE A 54 -15.94 16.35 -11.45
N PHE A 55 -16.05 15.09 -11.84
CA PHE A 55 -17.32 14.42 -12.14
C PHE A 55 -17.92 13.68 -10.92
N GLY A 56 -17.34 13.83 -9.76
CA GLY A 56 -17.79 13.15 -8.53
C GLY A 56 -17.34 11.69 -8.38
N GLY A 57 -16.60 11.16 -9.36
CA GLY A 57 -16.02 9.82 -9.29
C GLY A 57 -14.69 9.77 -8.54
N LEU A 58 -14.24 8.57 -8.23
CA LEU A 58 -12.97 8.37 -7.53
C LEU A 58 -11.76 8.73 -8.44
N ARG A 59 -10.81 9.47 -7.90
CA ARG A 59 -9.52 9.75 -8.54
C ARG A 59 -8.62 8.52 -8.40
N LEU A 60 -8.65 7.66 -9.40
CA LEU A 60 -7.87 6.42 -9.37
C LEU A 60 -6.37 6.68 -9.20
N GLY A 61 -5.82 7.73 -9.83
CA GLY A 61 -4.41 8.10 -9.66
C GLY A 61 -4.03 8.39 -8.21
N LYS A 62 -4.89 9.11 -7.46
CA LYS A 62 -4.64 9.36 -6.04
C LYS A 62 -4.68 8.07 -5.21
N LEU A 63 -5.63 7.18 -5.52
CA LEU A 63 -5.69 5.88 -4.86
C LEU A 63 -4.44 5.05 -5.16
N LEU A 64 -3.96 5.04 -6.42
CA LEU A 64 -2.74 4.30 -6.81
C LEU A 64 -1.49 4.80 -6.10
N GLU A 65 -1.35 6.11 -5.87
CA GLU A 65 -0.25 6.67 -5.07
C GLU A 65 -0.25 6.07 -3.65
N ASP A 66 -1.42 5.99 -3.03
CA ASP A 66 -1.54 5.43 -1.68
C ASP A 66 -1.29 3.92 -1.66
N LEU A 67 -1.75 3.19 -2.68
CA LEU A 67 -1.46 1.75 -2.81
C LEU A 67 0.03 1.49 -2.97
N ASP A 68 0.75 2.32 -3.71
CA ASP A 68 2.20 2.24 -3.87
C ASP A 68 2.94 2.47 -2.54
N LEU A 69 2.52 3.49 -1.78
CA LEU A 69 3.05 3.76 -0.45
C LEU A 69 2.82 2.60 0.52
N ILE A 70 1.62 2.03 0.53
CA ILE A 70 1.27 0.87 1.37
C ILE A 70 2.09 -0.36 0.95
N ALA A 71 2.29 -0.57 -0.35
CA ALA A 71 3.11 -1.67 -0.85
C ALA A 71 4.57 -1.51 -0.41
N GLY A 72 5.12 -0.29 -0.47
CA GLY A 72 6.43 0.04 0.06
C GLY A 72 6.57 -0.24 1.55
N GLU A 73 5.60 0.17 2.35
CA GLU A 73 5.57 -0.08 3.81
C GLU A 73 5.62 -1.58 4.12
N VAL A 74 4.80 -2.38 3.43
CA VAL A 74 4.77 -3.85 3.58
C VAL A 74 6.11 -4.47 3.19
N ALA A 75 6.71 -4.01 2.08
CA ALA A 75 8.00 -4.50 1.60
C ALA A 75 9.13 -4.22 2.61
N TYR A 76 9.23 -2.99 3.10
CA TYR A 76 10.20 -2.60 4.10
C TYR A 76 10.03 -3.38 5.40
N LYS A 77 8.80 -3.53 5.87
CA LYS A 77 8.49 -4.28 7.09
C LYS A 77 8.84 -5.76 6.96
N HIS A 78 8.53 -6.36 5.80
CA HIS A 78 8.81 -7.77 5.56
C HIS A 78 10.30 -8.10 5.52
N THR A 79 11.10 -7.20 4.97
CA THR A 79 12.55 -7.38 4.78
C THR A 79 13.39 -6.79 5.91
N GLU A 80 12.79 -6.16 6.92
CA GLU A 80 13.50 -5.28 7.87
C GLU A 80 14.35 -4.21 7.14
N GLY A 81 13.84 -3.71 6.01
CA GLY A 81 14.60 -2.86 5.10
C GLY A 81 15.16 -1.60 5.77
N TRP A 82 14.42 -1.01 6.70
CA TRP A 82 14.86 0.16 7.47
C TRP A 82 16.08 -0.13 8.34
N GLU A 83 16.03 -1.23 9.10
CA GLU A 83 17.08 -1.65 10.03
C GLU A 83 18.31 -2.17 9.29
N ARG A 84 18.12 -2.65 8.05
CA ARG A 84 19.19 -3.14 7.18
C ARG A 84 19.77 -2.07 6.26
N GLY A 85 19.23 -0.84 6.29
CA GLY A 85 19.66 0.24 5.40
C GLY A 85 19.42 -0.06 3.92
N MET A 86 18.41 -0.88 3.60
CA MET A 86 18.06 -1.21 2.21
C MET A 86 17.31 -0.05 1.57
N THR A 87 17.48 0.10 0.26
CA THR A 87 16.61 0.95 -0.56
C THR A 87 15.68 0.05 -1.37
N ILE A 88 14.39 0.09 -1.07
CA ILE A 88 13.36 -0.63 -1.81
C ILE A 88 12.60 0.39 -2.64
N VAL A 89 12.42 0.08 -3.91
CA VAL A 89 11.71 0.93 -4.87
C VAL A 89 10.71 0.09 -5.65
N THR A 90 9.61 0.72 -6.05
CA THR A 90 8.65 0.11 -6.94
C THR A 90 9.24 -0.02 -8.33
N ALA A 91 9.42 -1.24 -8.80
CA ALA A 91 9.88 -1.52 -10.15
C ALA A 91 8.73 -1.47 -11.17
N ALA A 92 7.55 -1.96 -10.79
CA ALA A 92 6.35 -1.93 -11.63
C ALA A 92 5.08 -2.10 -10.80
N CYS A 93 3.99 -1.49 -11.27
CA CYS A 93 2.64 -1.96 -10.99
C CYS A 93 2.30 -2.98 -12.08
N ASP A 94 2.37 -4.27 -11.74
CA ASP A 94 2.24 -5.35 -12.72
C ASP A 94 0.82 -5.46 -13.26
N ARG A 95 -0.17 -5.41 -12.37
CA ARG A 95 -1.58 -5.56 -12.72
C ARG A 95 -2.50 -4.87 -11.74
N ILE A 96 -3.61 -4.36 -12.29
CA ILE A 96 -4.76 -3.87 -11.52
C ILE A 96 -6.01 -4.56 -12.06
N ASP A 97 -6.67 -5.33 -11.22
CA ASP A 97 -7.94 -5.97 -11.54
C ASP A 97 -9.08 -5.16 -10.93
N LEU A 98 -9.95 -4.63 -11.76
CA LEU A 98 -11.21 -4.02 -11.32
C LEU A 98 -12.30 -5.09 -11.35
N LEU A 99 -12.82 -5.45 -10.18
CA LEU A 99 -13.81 -6.52 -9.98
C LEU A 99 -15.21 -5.94 -9.76
N GLY A 100 -15.29 -4.67 -9.41
CA GLY A 100 -16.53 -3.96 -9.13
C GLY A 100 -16.34 -2.45 -9.23
N GLU A 101 -17.38 -1.71 -8.88
CA GLU A 101 -17.37 -0.26 -8.92
C GLU A 101 -16.62 0.33 -7.71
N LEU A 102 -15.63 1.19 -7.99
CA LEU A 102 -14.94 1.99 -6.99
C LEU A 102 -15.73 3.28 -6.75
N ARG A 103 -16.50 3.31 -5.67
CA ARG A 103 -17.36 4.43 -5.30
C ARG A 103 -16.68 5.34 -4.29
N SER A 104 -16.89 6.64 -4.45
CA SER A 104 -16.36 7.67 -3.55
C SER A 104 -17.24 7.95 -2.33
N ASP A 105 -18.46 7.44 -2.30
CA ASP A 105 -19.44 7.62 -1.22
C ASP A 105 -19.45 6.48 -0.18
N ARG A 106 -18.58 5.49 -0.35
CA ARG A 106 -18.45 4.33 0.55
C ARG A 106 -17.05 4.22 1.10
N ASP A 107 -16.94 3.71 2.32
CA ASP A 107 -15.63 3.42 2.91
C ASP A 107 -14.90 2.36 2.10
N LEU A 108 -13.60 2.55 1.95
CA LEU A 108 -12.71 1.58 1.33
C LEU A 108 -11.77 0.98 2.38
N GLN A 109 -11.61 -0.33 2.35
CA GLN A 109 -10.61 -1.08 3.11
C GLN A 109 -9.49 -1.51 2.19
N LEU A 110 -8.28 -1.20 2.54
CA LEU A 110 -7.04 -1.56 1.84
C LEU A 110 -6.32 -2.61 2.68
N LEU A 111 -6.18 -3.82 2.15
CA LEU A 111 -5.46 -4.92 2.80
C LEU A 111 -4.27 -5.30 1.93
N SER A 112 -3.07 -5.17 2.47
CA SER A 112 -1.83 -5.43 1.75
C SER A 112 -1.00 -6.52 2.43
N SER A 113 -0.39 -7.37 1.61
CA SER A 113 0.49 -8.45 2.07
C SER A 113 1.47 -8.86 0.99
N ILE A 114 2.54 -9.52 1.40
CA ILE A 114 3.48 -10.16 0.47
C ILE A 114 2.80 -11.37 -0.18
N ASN A 115 2.85 -11.45 -1.50
CA ASN A 115 2.40 -12.61 -2.27
C ASN A 115 3.56 -13.55 -2.60
N TRP A 116 4.73 -12.99 -2.91
CA TRP A 116 5.90 -13.74 -3.34
C TRP A 116 7.19 -13.00 -3.02
N VAL A 117 8.25 -13.74 -2.72
CA VAL A 117 9.60 -13.20 -2.48
C VAL A 117 10.60 -13.97 -3.32
N GLY A 118 11.37 -13.24 -4.13
CA GLY A 118 12.50 -13.74 -4.90
C GLY A 118 13.85 -13.40 -4.25
N ARG A 119 14.93 -13.59 -5.01
CA ARG A 119 16.27 -13.29 -4.52
C ARG A 119 16.54 -11.79 -4.37
N SER A 120 16.00 -10.96 -5.26
CA SER A 120 16.24 -9.51 -5.31
C SER A 120 14.96 -8.70 -5.60
N SER A 121 13.82 -9.33 -5.57
CA SER A 121 12.52 -8.71 -5.80
C SER A 121 11.46 -9.42 -4.98
N LEU A 122 10.35 -8.76 -4.76
CA LEU A 122 9.17 -9.31 -4.11
C LEU A 122 7.90 -8.75 -4.75
N GLU A 123 6.80 -9.48 -4.62
CA GLU A 123 5.49 -9.04 -5.06
C GLU A 123 4.62 -8.72 -3.85
N VAL A 124 4.06 -7.53 -3.84
CA VAL A 124 3.08 -7.08 -2.86
C VAL A 124 1.71 -7.04 -3.52
N GLY A 125 0.75 -7.74 -2.93
CA GLY A 125 -0.65 -7.66 -3.33
C GLY A 125 -1.43 -6.72 -2.43
N VAL A 126 -2.25 -5.84 -3.04
CA VAL A 126 -3.17 -4.98 -2.30
C VAL A 126 -4.59 -5.31 -2.73
N ARG A 127 -5.44 -5.66 -1.78
CA ARG A 127 -6.88 -5.87 -1.98
C ARG A 127 -7.64 -4.64 -1.54
N ILE A 128 -8.58 -4.21 -2.39
CA ILE A 128 -9.46 -3.08 -2.12
C ILE A 128 -10.87 -3.61 -1.97
N SER A 129 -11.49 -3.35 -0.84
CA SER A 129 -12.88 -3.71 -0.57
C SER A 129 -13.69 -2.46 -0.27
N SER A 130 -14.92 -2.41 -0.77
CA SER A 130 -15.90 -1.36 -0.49
C SER A 130 -16.87 -1.83 0.57
N LYS A 131 -17.27 -0.94 1.46
CA LYS A 131 -18.26 -1.24 2.50
C LYS A 131 -19.66 -1.25 1.92
N GLU A 132 -20.34 -2.39 2.02
CA GLU A 132 -21.73 -2.56 1.62
C GLU A 132 -22.56 -3.02 2.83
N GLY A 133 -23.30 -2.08 3.41
CA GLY A 133 -24.01 -2.32 4.66
C GLY A 133 -23.05 -2.69 5.79
N LYS A 134 -23.12 -3.93 6.28
CA LYS A 134 -22.23 -4.45 7.34
C LYS A 134 -21.04 -5.26 6.79
N SER A 135 -20.97 -5.49 5.48
CA SER A 135 -19.98 -6.36 4.85
C SER A 135 -18.96 -5.59 4.02
N TRP A 136 -17.77 -6.16 3.89
CA TRP A 136 -16.74 -5.69 2.96
C TRP A 136 -16.78 -6.53 1.69
N VAL A 137 -17.01 -5.88 0.55
CA VAL A 137 -17.07 -6.52 -0.76
C VAL A 137 -15.83 -6.12 -1.55
N ARG A 138 -15.10 -7.11 -2.05
CA ARG A 138 -13.90 -6.87 -2.85
C ARG A 138 -14.26 -6.22 -4.17
N VAL A 139 -13.65 -5.06 -4.46
CA VAL A 139 -13.90 -4.26 -5.66
C VAL A 139 -12.69 -4.13 -6.56
N ALA A 140 -11.47 -4.30 -6.03
CA ALA A 140 -10.27 -4.28 -6.84
C ALA A 140 -9.10 -5.03 -6.20
N ARG A 141 -8.05 -5.29 -7.00
CA ARG A 141 -6.73 -5.76 -6.57
C ARG A 141 -5.65 -5.03 -7.36
N ALA A 142 -4.52 -4.79 -6.72
CA ALA A 142 -3.32 -4.27 -7.37
C ALA A 142 -2.11 -5.12 -6.97
N TYR A 143 -1.13 -5.22 -7.86
CA TYR A 143 0.08 -6.01 -7.66
C TYR A 143 1.29 -5.17 -7.99
N PHE A 144 2.19 -5.03 -7.01
CA PHE A 144 3.40 -4.23 -7.13
C PHE A 144 4.63 -5.11 -7.04
N ILE A 145 5.56 -4.91 -7.97
CA ILE A 145 6.88 -5.53 -7.95
C ILE A 145 7.87 -4.51 -7.36
N MET A 146 8.53 -4.94 -6.31
CA MET A 146 9.51 -4.18 -5.57
C MET A 146 10.91 -4.78 -5.72
#